data_7f4eb1e31b950bef8e952071d7148054
#
_entry.id   7f4eb1e31b950bef8e952071d7148054
#
_cell.length_a   1.000
_cell.length_b   1.000
_cell.length_c   1.000
_cell.angle_alpha   90.00
_cell.angle_beta   90.00
_cell.angle_gamma   90.00
#
_symmetry.space_group_name_H-M   'P 1'
#
loop_
_entity.id
_entity.type
_entity.pdbx_description
1 polymer ?
#
loop_
_entity_poly.entity_id
_entity_poly.type
_entity_poly.pdbx_seq_one_letter_code
_entity_poly.pdbx_strand_id
1 'polypeptide(L)'
;MEIYPEIRSPAVAGYFYPINPDDLRRAIESSFKHSVGPGVLPKPSSTRVKESTGFVVPHAGYIYSGPVAAYSYLKLAEEGLPETFIIIGPNHTGYGALVSVYPSGKWATPLGEIEVDTELARSIVNNSEYAELDVYAHVEEHSIEVQLPFLQYLFGNKFKIVPIVLALQTPEVAIDLANAIYDAIAHSERDIVILASSDFTHYEPHESAKSKDLKAIEKILELDTRKFYNIIKELNISICGPGGIMVIMEYTKKVYGDNAKAELLKYATSGDTSGNKAAVVGYASIRFYGK
;
A
#
# COMPACT_ATOMS: atom_id res chain seq x y z
N MET A 1 27.19 -5.39 15.21
CA MET A 1 26.71 -5.06 13.85
C MET A 1 25.72 -6.15 13.52
N GLU A 2 24.43 -5.82 13.53
CA GLU A 2 23.38 -6.78 13.16
C GLU A 2 23.56 -7.16 11.70
N ILE A 3 23.61 -8.45 11.42
CA ILE A 3 23.72 -8.98 10.05
C ILE A 3 22.29 -9.22 9.57
N TYR A 4 21.77 -8.32 8.75
CA TYR A 4 20.48 -8.49 8.09
C TYR A 4 20.61 -9.38 6.86
N PRO A 5 19.56 -10.14 6.49
CA PRO A 5 19.61 -10.95 5.27
C PRO A 5 19.81 -10.03 4.04
N GLU A 6 20.70 -10.43 3.16
CA GLU A 6 21.00 -9.69 1.93
C GLU A 6 19.76 -9.64 1.00
N ILE A 7 18.99 -10.72 0.98
CA ILE A 7 17.78 -10.85 0.16
C ILE A 7 16.64 -11.42 1.00
N ARG A 8 15.49 -10.73 1.02
CA ARG A 8 14.22 -11.26 1.54
C ARG A 8 13.54 -12.07 0.43
N SER A 9 13.41 -13.37 0.65
CA SER A 9 12.70 -14.28 -0.25
C SER A 9 11.18 -14.04 -0.21
N PRO A 10 10.43 -14.31 -1.30
CA PRO A 10 8.98 -14.19 -1.29
C PRO A 10 8.34 -15.21 -0.33
N ALA A 11 7.38 -14.75 0.48
CA ALA A 11 6.66 -15.59 1.44
C ALA A 11 5.37 -16.19 0.87
N VAL A 12 4.73 -15.52 -0.10
CA VAL A 12 3.39 -15.88 -0.60
C VAL A 12 3.31 -16.12 -2.11
N ALA A 13 4.47 -16.24 -2.78
CA ALA A 13 4.52 -16.67 -4.18
C ALA A 13 3.96 -18.11 -4.34
N GLY A 14 3.06 -18.30 -5.29
CA GLY A 14 2.32 -19.55 -5.48
C GLY A 14 1.00 -19.63 -4.68
N TYR A 15 0.74 -18.67 -3.77
CA TYR A 15 -0.49 -18.62 -2.97
C TYR A 15 -1.32 -17.36 -3.26
N PHE A 16 -0.75 -16.16 -3.10
CA PHE A 16 -1.43 -14.88 -3.36
C PHE A 16 -1.30 -14.45 -4.82
N TYR A 17 -0.23 -14.87 -5.47
CA TYR A 17 0.06 -14.63 -6.89
C TYR A 17 0.90 -15.78 -7.46
N PRO A 18 0.90 -16.00 -8.80
CA PRO A 18 1.64 -17.09 -9.42
C PRO A 18 3.15 -17.02 -9.18
N ILE A 19 3.78 -18.18 -8.93
CA ILE A 19 5.23 -18.29 -8.75
C ILE A 19 5.98 -18.26 -10.10
N ASN A 20 5.33 -18.69 -11.20
CA ASN A 20 5.93 -18.62 -12.54
C ASN A 20 5.86 -17.18 -13.05
N PRO A 21 6.98 -16.59 -13.53
CA PRO A 21 7.01 -15.19 -13.99
C PRO A 21 6.02 -14.86 -15.11
N ASP A 22 5.84 -15.75 -16.07
CA ASP A 22 4.94 -15.52 -17.21
C ASP A 22 3.47 -15.61 -16.79
N ASP A 23 3.13 -16.57 -15.90
CA ASP A 23 1.81 -16.67 -15.32
C ASP A 23 1.49 -15.45 -14.46
N LEU A 24 2.47 -14.96 -13.72
CA LEU A 24 2.35 -13.75 -12.90
C LEU A 24 2.07 -12.51 -13.75
N ARG A 25 2.78 -12.33 -14.86
CA ARG A 25 2.49 -11.25 -15.82
C ARG A 25 1.09 -11.36 -16.39
N ARG A 26 0.66 -12.58 -16.78
CA ARG A 26 -0.71 -12.82 -17.26
C ARG A 26 -1.77 -12.52 -16.18
N ALA A 27 -1.52 -12.87 -14.92
CA ALA A 27 -2.42 -12.56 -13.81
C ALA A 27 -2.57 -11.05 -13.58
N ILE A 28 -1.47 -10.30 -13.66
CA ILE A 28 -1.49 -8.83 -13.58
C ILE A 28 -2.27 -8.24 -14.76
N GLU A 29 -2.01 -8.67 -15.99
CA GLU A 29 -2.74 -8.20 -17.16
C GLU A 29 -4.25 -8.54 -17.09
N SER A 30 -4.57 -9.74 -16.58
CA SER A 30 -5.96 -10.15 -16.35
C SER A 30 -6.64 -9.22 -15.33
N SER A 31 -5.94 -8.78 -14.29
CA SER A 31 -6.45 -7.82 -13.31
C SER A 31 -6.83 -6.49 -13.98
N PHE A 32 -6.01 -5.96 -14.86
CA PHE A 32 -6.32 -4.74 -15.62
C PHE A 32 -7.49 -4.92 -16.58
N LYS A 33 -7.61 -6.08 -17.24
CA LYS A 33 -8.65 -6.37 -18.24
C LYS A 33 -9.95 -6.93 -17.65
N HIS A 34 -9.96 -7.25 -16.35
CA HIS A 34 -11.14 -7.80 -15.68
C HIS A 34 -12.34 -6.86 -15.77
N SER A 35 -13.57 -7.39 -15.76
CA SER A 35 -14.80 -6.59 -15.80
C SER A 35 -14.96 -5.63 -14.61
N VAL A 36 -14.36 -5.94 -13.46
CA VAL A 36 -14.26 -5.05 -12.28
C VAL A 36 -13.07 -4.12 -12.38
N GLY A 37 -12.06 -4.45 -13.17
CA GLY A 37 -10.83 -3.67 -13.38
C GLY A 37 -11.03 -2.49 -14.32
N PRO A 38 -9.94 -1.75 -14.62
CA PRO A 38 -10.00 -0.54 -15.46
C PRO A 38 -10.36 -0.82 -16.93
N GLY A 39 -10.24 -2.07 -17.40
CA GLY A 39 -10.56 -2.47 -18.78
C GLY A 39 -9.46 -2.18 -19.80
N VAL A 40 -8.34 -1.59 -19.39
CA VAL A 40 -7.23 -1.22 -20.25
C VAL A 40 -5.89 -1.63 -19.62
N LEU A 41 -4.91 -1.95 -20.47
CA LEU A 41 -3.54 -2.18 -20.00
C LEU A 41 -2.82 -0.84 -19.74
N PRO A 42 -2.01 -0.75 -18.69
CA PRO A 42 -1.25 0.46 -18.39
C PRO A 42 -0.16 0.70 -19.42
N LYS A 43 0.12 1.97 -19.69
CA LYS A 43 1.28 2.42 -20.47
C LYS A 43 2.06 3.39 -19.59
N PRO A 44 3.15 2.94 -18.95
CA PRO A 44 3.93 3.82 -18.10
C PRO A 44 4.45 5.05 -18.86
N SER A 45 4.20 6.23 -18.30
CA SER A 45 4.72 7.49 -18.84
C SER A 45 6.24 7.51 -18.71
N SER A 46 6.91 7.99 -19.76
CA SER A 46 8.35 8.26 -19.71
C SER A 46 8.69 9.56 -18.95
N THR A 47 7.68 10.40 -18.70
CA THR A 47 7.83 11.65 -17.97
C THR A 47 7.16 11.53 -16.63
N ARG A 48 7.88 11.86 -15.56
CA ARG A 48 7.34 11.84 -14.20
C ARG A 48 6.51 13.09 -13.92
N VAL A 49 5.27 12.89 -13.47
CA VAL A 49 4.36 13.92 -12.97
C VAL A 49 4.15 13.68 -11.48
N LYS A 50 4.55 14.66 -10.64
CA LYS A 50 4.53 14.53 -9.17
C LYS A 50 3.22 15.09 -8.59
N GLU A 51 2.07 14.54 -8.98
CA GLU A 51 0.77 14.96 -8.44
C GLU A 51 0.36 14.14 -7.22
N SER A 52 0.46 12.81 -7.31
CA SER A 52 0.05 11.92 -6.22
C SER A 52 1.13 11.79 -5.16
N THR A 53 0.73 11.94 -3.89
CA THR A 53 1.55 11.60 -2.73
C THR A 53 1.49 10.10 -2.42
N GLY A 54 0.38 9.45 -2.76
CA GLY A 54 0.23 8.02 -2.53
C GLY A 54 -1.12 7.44 -2.90
N PHE A 55 -1.25 6.14 -2.62
CA PHE A 55 -2.43 5.35 -2.93
C PHE A 55 -2.75 4.35 -1.82
N VAL A 56 -4.03 4.07 -1.60
CA VAL A 56 -4.47 2.85 -0.92
C VAL A 56 -4.59 1.76 -1.97
N VAL A 57 -4.06 0.58 -1.68
CA VAL A 57 -4.07 -0.58 -2.57
C VAL A 57 -4.38 -1.84 -1.77
N PRO A 58 -5.33 -2.71 -2.19
CA PRO A 58 -5.62 -3.95 -1.50
C PRO A 58 -4.51 -5.00 -1.68
N HIS A 59 -4.48 -6.03 -0.79
CA HIS A 59 -3.43 -7.03 -0.77
C HIS A 59 -3.91 -8.49 -0.62
N ALA A 60 -5.17 -8.76 -0.90
CA ALA A 60 -5.64 -10.14 -1.05
C ALA A 60 -5.02 -10.81 -2.29
N GLY A 61 -5.28 -12.10 -2.48
CA GLY A 61 -4.84 -12.81 -3.68
C GLY A 61 -5.31 -12.13 -4.97
N TYR A 62 -4.47 -12.11 -5.99
CA TYR A 62 -4.68 -11.36 -7.25
C TYR A 62 -6.00 -11.67 -7.95
N ILE A 63 -6.48 -12.91 -7.87
CA ILE A 63 -7.77 -13.30 -8.44
C ILE A 63 -8.97 -12.58 -7.80
N TYR A 64 -8.81 -12.06 -6.58
CA TYR A 64 -9.84 -11.34 -5.85
C TYR A 64 -9.64 -9.83 -5.87
N SER A 65 -8.48 -9.36 -5.41
CA SER A 65 -8.21 -7.93 -5.20
C SER A 65 -7.48 -7.25 -6.38
N GLY A 66 -6.81 -8.03 -7.23
CA GLY A 66 -6.04 -7.51 -8.37
C GLY A 66 -6.80 -6.53 -9.26
N PRO A 67 -8.08 -6.80 -9.64
CA PRO A 67 -8.86 -5.88 -10.45
C PRO A 67 -9.08 -4.50 -9.83
N VAL A 68 -9.20 -4.43 -8.49
CA VAL A 68 -9.33 -3.15 -7.76
C VAL A 68 -7.96 -2.48 -7.63
N ALA A 69 -6.91 -3.23 -7.29
CA ALA A 69 -5.53 -2.73 -7.21
C ALA A 69 -5.08 -2.08 -8.53
N ALA A 70 -5.50 -2.66 -9.67
CA ALA A 70 -5.16 -2.21 -11.01
C ALA A 70 -5.50 -0.72 -11.27
N TYR A 71 -6.49 -0.14 -10.60
CA TYR A 71 -6.83 1.29 -10.75
C TYR A 71 -5.73 2.20 -10.20
N SER A 72 -5.19 1.90 -9.01
CA SER A 72 -4.07 2.65 -8.43
C SER A 72 -2.83 2.53 -9.32
N TYR A 73 -2.54 1.33 -9.81
CA TYR A 73 -1.39 1.09 -10.67
C TYR A 73 -1.55 1.71 -12.06
N LEU A 74 -2.76 1.77 -12.62
CA LEU A 74 -3.03 2.50 -13.87
C LEU A 74 -2.72 3.99 -13.69
N LYS A 75 -3.23 4.60 -12.59
CA LYS A 75 -2.98 6.01 -12.30
C LYS A 75 -1.50 6.29 -12.06
N LEU A 76 -0.82 5.42 -11.34
CA LEU A 76 0.62 5.50 -11.12
C LEU A 76 1.41 5.39 -12.43
N ALA A 77 1.01 4.51 -13.35
CA ALA A 77 1.63 4.40 -14.67
C ALA A 77 1.50 5.70 -15.49
N GLU A 78 0.34 6.36 -15.43
CA GLU A 78 0.13 7.67 -16.07
C GLU A 78 1.07 8.75 -15.52
N GLU A 79 1.37 8.71 -14.23
CA GLU A 79 2.25 9.67 -13.56
C GLU A 79 3.74 9.36 -13.71
N GLY A 80 4.09 8.16 -14.16
CA GLY A 80 5.47 7.73 -14.38
C GLY A 80 6.19 7.28 -13.11
N LEU A 81 7.43 6.83 -13.28
CA LEU A 81 8.24 6.18 -12.25
C LEU A 81 8.77 7.18 -11.20
N PRO A 82 8.45 7.05 -9.90
CA PRO A 82 9.16 7.73 -8.82
C PRO A 82 10.48 7.03 -8.50
N GLU A 83 11.34 7.69 -7.73
CA GLU A 83 12.63 7.11 -7.28
C GLU A 83 12.41 5.97 -6.27
N THR A 84 11.55 6.21 -5.27
CA THR A 84 11.32 5.26 -4.17
C THR A 84 9.84 5.15 -3.83
N PHE A 85 9.38 3.91 -3.60
CA PHE A 85 8.07 3.64 -3.01
C PHE A 85 8.23 3.35 -1.51
N ILE A 86 7.52 4.10 -0.67
CA ILE A 86 7.35 3.74 0.75
C ILE A 86 6.07 2.91 0.83
N ILE A 87 6.21 1.62 1.18
CA ILE A 87 5.07 0.70 1.20
C ILE A 87 4.76 0.34 2.64
N ILE A 88 3.57 0.73 3.10
CA ILE A 88 3.14 0.58 4.49
C ILE A 88 2.04 -0.46 4.55
N GLY A 89 2.27 -1.55 5.29
CA GLY A 89 1.32 -2.63 5.50
C GLY A 89 1.03 -2.89 6.99
N PRO A 90 -0.08 -3.59 7.30
CA PRO A 90 -0.35 -4.08 8.65
C PRO A 90 0.57 -5.23 9.01
N ASN A 91 0.72 -5.49 10.30
CA ASN A 91 1.40 -6.67 10.83
C ASN A 91 0.39 -7.80 11.06
N HIS A 92 0.35 -8.79 10.17
CA HIS A 92 -0.49 -9.98 10.32
C HIS A 92 0.18 -11.10 11.13
N THR A 93 1.49 -11.04 11.28
CA THR A 93 2.29 -12.10 11.90
C THR A 93 2.43 -11.94 13.43
N GLY A 94 2.33 -10.71 13.91
CA GLY A 94 2.55 -10.35 15.31
C GLY A 94 4.03 -10.32 15.73
N TYR A 95 4.97 -10.52 14.80
CA TYR A 95 6.41 -10.45 15.08
C TYR A 95 6.97 -9.03 14.88
N GLY A 96 8.11 -8.76 15.52
CA GLY A 96 8.89 -7.55 15.32
C GLY A 96 8.41 -6.34 16.15
N ALA A 97 8.88 -5.15 15.77
CA ALA A 97 8.62 -3.90 16.46
C ALA A 97 7.19 -3.37 16.19
N LEU A 98 6.77 -2.35 16.98
CA LEU A 98 5.46 -1.71 16.81
C LEU A 98 5.31 -0.99 15.47
N VAL A 99 6.40 -0.38 14.99
CA VAL A 99 6.57 0.20 13.67
C VAL A 99 7.90 -0.29 13.13
N SER A 100 7.84 -1.33 12.27
CA SER A 100 9.02 -2.01 11.74
C SER A 100 9.40 -1.44 10.38
N VAL A 101 10.58 -0.86 10.25
CA VAL A 101 11.16 -0.40 8.99
C VAL A 101 12.24 -1.38 8.54
N TYR A 102 12.13 -1.93 7.33
CA TYR A 102 13.12 -2.86 6.80
C TYR A 102 14.45 -2.15 6.51
N PRO A 103 15.59 -2.62 7.06
CA PRO A 103 16.80 -1.80 7.16
C PRO A 103 17.62 -1.66 5.88
N SER A 104 17.75 -2.74 5.08
CA SER A 104 18.68 -2.78 3.93
C SER A 104 18.55 -4.07 3.14
N GLY A 105 19.27 -4.18 2.03
CA GLY A 105 19.29 -5.36 1.17
C GLY A 105 18.27 -5.29 0.06
N LYS A 106 17.71 -6.43 -0.32
CA LYS A 106 16.76 -6.55 -1.44
C LYS A 106 15.54 -7.39 -1.09
N TRP A 107 14.46 -7.17 -1.79
CA TRP A 107 13.28 -8.01 -1.78
C TRP A 107 13.13 -8.73 -3.11
N ALA A 108 13.02 -10.05 -3.08
CA ALA A 108 12.84 -10.88 -4.25
C ALA A 108 11.37 -11.17 -4.53
N THR A 109 11.02 -11.21 -5.81
CA THR A 109 9.76 -11.75 -6.34
C THR A 109 10.08 -12.63 -7.56
N PRO A 110 9.11 -13.34 -8.13
CA PRO A 110 9.34 -14.06 -9.40
C PRO A 110 9.76 -13.15 -10.57
N LEU A 111 9.54 -11.82 -10.47
CA LEU A 111 9.91 -10.85 -11.52
C LEU A 111 11.30 -10.21 -11.30
N GLY A 112 12.02 -10.58 -10.24
CA GLY A 112 13.37 -10.12 -9.95
C GLY A 112 13.49 -9.50 -8.56
N GLU A 113 14.60 -8.81 -8.32
CA GLU A 113 14.96 -8.23 -7.03
C GLU A 113 14.84 -6.70 -7.04
N ILE A 114 14.37 -6.14 -5.93
CA ILE A 114 14.20 -4.69 -5.73
C ILE A 114 15.05 -4.27 -4.54
N GLU A 115 15.82 -3.22 -4.70
CA GLU A 115 16.67 -2.66 -3.64
C GLU A 115 15.85 -1.92 -2.58
N VAL A 116 16.25 -2.07 -1.32
CA VAL A 116 15.77 -1.23 -0.21
C VAL A 116 16.53 0.09 -0.22
N ASP A 117 15.80 1.20 -0.10
CA ASP A 117 16.40 2.52 0.11
C ASP A 117 16.86 2.64 1.57
N THR A 118 18.06 2.10 1.85
CA THR A 118 18.65 2.02 3.18
C THR A 118 18.84 3.40 3.82
N GLU A 119 19.19 4.41 3.03
CA GLU A 119 19.40 5.77 3.52
C GLU A 119 18.09 6.39 3.98
N LEU A 120 17.06 6.29 3.15
CA LEU A 120 15.73 6.81 3.48
C LEU A 120 15.11 6.03 4.65
N ALA A 121 15.25 4.69 4.69
CA ALA A 121 14.78 3.88 5.80
C ALA A 121 15.38 4.33 7.15
N ARG A 122 16.68 4.53 7.20
CA ARG A 122 17.38 5.05 8.40
C ARG A 122 16.97 6.47 8.75
N SER A 123 16.80 7.34 7.75
CA SER A 123 16.36 8.71 7.98
C SER A 123 14.96 8.75 8.58
N ILE A 124 14.02 7.92 8.12
CA ILE A 124 12.67 7.82 8.68
C ILE A 124 12.74 7.38 10.15
N VAL A 125 13.49 6.32 10.45
CA VAL A 125 13.62 5.84 11.84
C VAL A 125 14.23 6.91 12.76
N ASN A 126 15.22 7.65 12.30
CA ASN A 126 15.85 8.71 13.09
C ASN A 126 14.93 9.91 13.40
N ASN A 127 13.86 10.08 12.61
CA ASN A 127 12.88 11.16 12.77
C ASN A 127 11.57 10.71 13.43
N SER A 128 11.41 9.42 13.77
CA SER A 128 10.21 8.85 14.38
C SER A 128 10.45 8.47 15.83
N GLU A 129 9.43 8.66 16.67
CA GLU A 129 9.46 8.20 18.07
C GLU A 129 9.11 6.70 18.18
N TYR A 130 8.44 6.12 17.18
CA TYR A 130 7.91 4.75 17.22
C TYR A 130 8.65 3.77 16.30
N ALA A 131 9.32 4.26 15.26
CA ALA A 131 9.90 3.39 14.25
C ALA A 131 11.25 2.82 14.67
N GLU A 132 11.45 1.54 14.39
CA GLU A 132 12.69 0.80 14.62
C GLU A 132 13.12 0.07 13.34
N LEU A 133 14.44 -0.08 13.15
CA LEU A 133 14.95 -0.96 12.09
C LEU A 133 14.75 -2.41 12.52
N ASP A 134 13.89 -3.13 11.81
CA ASP A 134 13.52 -4.51 12.13
C ASP A 134 13.24 -5.32 10.86
N VAL A 135 13.73 -6.57 10.83
CA VAL A 135 13.47 -7.52 9.74
C VAL A 135 12.40 -8.54 10.10
N TYR A 136 12.19 -8.80 11.38
CA TYR A 136 11.36 -9.92 11.85
C TYR A 136 9.89 -9.77 11.47
N ALA A 137 9.35 -8.54 11.54
CA ALA A 137 7.98 -8.25 11.12
C ALA A 137 7.74 -8.54 9.62
N HIS A 138 8.78 -8.57 8.81
CA HIS A 138 8.69 -8.64 7.35
C HIS A 138 8.87 -10.05 6.77
N VAL A 139 9.44 -10.99 7.52
CA VAL A 139 9.88 -12.29 6.98
C VAL A 139 8.72 -13.05 6.33
N GLU A 140 7.59 -13.15 7.02
CA GLU A 140 6.40 -13.88 6.58
C GLU A 140 5.22 -12.95 6.24
N GLU A 141 5.40 -11.62 6.36
CA GLU A 141 4.34 -10.65 6.08
C GLU A 141 4.14 -10.48 4.57
N HIS A 142 2.88 -10.57 4.14
CA HIS A 142 2.51 -10.57 2.73
C HIS A 142 2.04 -9.21 2.19
N SER A 143 1.53 -8.32 3.05
CA SER A 143 0.83 -7.10 2.63
C SER A 143 1.67 -6.17 1.76
N ILE A 144 2.98 -6.09 2.01
CA ILE A 144 3.93 -5.31 1.21
C ILE A 144 4.36 -6.09 -0.04
N GLU A 145 4.67 -7.37 0.13
CA GLU A 145 5.17 -8.25 -0.94
C GLU A 145 4.20 -8.29 -2.13
N VAL A 146 2.90 -8.40 -1.85
CA VAL A 146 1.85 -8.49 -2.87
C VAL A 146 1.82 -7.26 -3.80
N GLN A 147 2.31 -6.09 -3.35
CA GLN A 147 2.36 -4.88 -4.15
C GLN A 147 3.51 -4.89 -5.18
N LEU A 148 4.60 -5.59 -4.89
CA LEU A 148 5.83 -5.51 -5.68
C LEU A 148 5.70 -5.99 -7.12
N PRO A 149 5.02 -7.12 -7.44
CA PRO A 149 4.93 -7.58 -8.82
C PRO A 149 4.18 -6.61 -9.75
N PHE A 150 3.16 -5.88 -9.26
CA PHE A 150 2.51 -4.83 -10.05
C PHE A 150 3.47 -3.69 -10.39
N LEU A 151 4.27 -3.24 -9.41
CA LEU A 151 5.28 -2.20 -9.62
C LEU A 151 6.35 -2.67 -10.61
N GLN A 152 6.81 -3.92 -10.48
CA GLN A 152 7.80 -4.51 -11.39
C GLN A 152 7.24 -4.69 -12.80
N TYR A 153 5.97 -5.03 -12.94
CA TYR A 153 5.30 -5.11 -14.24
C TYR A 153 5.30 -3.75 -14.96
N LEU A 154 5.07 -2.66 -14.21
CA LEU A 154 5.06 -1.31 -14.76
C LEU A 154 6.45 -0.77 -15.08
N PHE A 155 7.40 -0.95 -14.17
CA PHE A 155 8.64 -0.19 -14.15
C PHE A 155 9.93 -1.05 -14.19
N GLY A 156 9.78 -2.37 -14.25
CA GLY A 156 10.91 -3.27 -14.02
C GLY A 156 11.44 -3.15 -12.60
N ASN A 157 12.77 -3.28 -12.44
CA ASN A 157 13.44 -3.18 -11.13
C ASN A 157 14.19 -1.84 -10.99
N LYS A 158 13.64 -0.75 -11.53
CA LYS A 158 14.32 0.56 -11.64
C LYS A 158 13.96 1.53 -10.51
N PHE A 159 13.38 1.07 -9.43
CA PHE A 159 12.99 1.85 -8.26
C PHE A 159 13.51 1.20 -6.99
N LYS A 160 13.50 1.95 -5.91
CA LYS A 160 13.78 1.45 -4.57
C LYS A 160 12.51 1.36 -3.74
N ILE A 161 12.59 0.66 -2.62
CA ILE A 161 11.48 0.54 -1.67
C ILE A 161 11.93 0.85 -0.24
N VAL A 162 11.01 1.39 0.57
CA VAL A 162 11.09 1.39 2.03
C VAL A 162 9.89 0.62 2.55
N PRO A 163 10.05 -0.67 2.90
CA PRO A 163 9.00 -1.48 3.50
C PRO A 163 8.77 -1.09 4.96
N ILE A 164 7.52 -0.81 5.35
CA ILE A 164 7.13 -0.47 6.73
C ILE A 164 5.94 -1.32 7.15
N VAL A 165 6.06 -2.05 8.25
CA VAL A 165 4.99 -2.88 8.83
C VAL A 165 4.53 -2.29 10.15
N LEU A 166 3.21 -2.08 10.31
CA LEU A 166 2.60 -1.47 11.48
C LEU A 166 1.85 -2.51 12.33
N ALA A 167 2.36 -2.80 13.53
CA ALA A 167 1.65 -3.53 14.57
C ALA A 167 0.78 -2.57 15.41
N LEU A 168 1.23 -1.34 15.65
CA LEU A 168 0.48 -0.29 16.33
C LEU A 168 -0.08 0.71 15.32
N GLN A 169 -1.42 0.74 15.18
CA GLN A 169 -2.12 1.49 14.13
C GLN A 169 -3.06 2.54 14.75
N THR A 170 -2.50 3.53 15.43
CA THR A 170 -3.25 4.66 16.03
C THR A 170 -3.02 5.96 15.27
N PRO A 171 -3.89 6.97 15.42
CA PRO A 171 -3.67 8.30 14.82
C PRO A 171 -2.34 8.94 15.23
N GLU A 172 -1.92 8.74 16.47
CA GLU A 172 -0.68 9.30 17.02
C GLU A 172 0.54 8.72 16.28
N VAL A 173 0.59 7.39 16.11
CA VAL A 173 1.64 6.70 15.33
C VAL A 173 1.62 7.13 13.86
N ALA A 174 0.43 7.29 13.28
CA ALA A 174 0.30 7.72 11.88
C ALA A 174 0.80 9.16 11.67
N ILE A 175 0.52 10.07 12.59
CA ILE A 175 1.00 11.45 12.56
C ILE A 175 2.52 11.49 12.73
N ASP A 176 3.07 10.74 13.68
CA ASP A 176 4.51 10.63 13.88
C ASP A 176 5.22 10.14 12.61
N LEU A 177 4.75 9.01 12.05
CA LEU A 177 5.37 8.43 10.87
C LEU A 177 5.24 9.33 9.63
N ALA A 178 4.10 10.01 9.45
CA ALA A 178 3.92 10.98 8.37
C ALA A 178 4.89 12.16 8.51
N ASN A 179 5.11 12.66 9.73
CA ASN A 179 6.10 13.68 10.02
C ASN A 179 7.51 13.19 9.75
N ALA A 180 7.85 11.99 10.23
CA ALA A 180 9.16 11.37 10.02
C ALA A 180 9.49 11.19 8.54
N ILE A 181 8.53 10.74 7.72
CA ILE A 181 8.69 10.62 6.27
C ILE A 181 8.91 12.00 5.63
N TYR A 182 8.09 12.99 5.99
CA TYR A 182 8.23 14.35 5.46
C TYR A 182 9.57 14.95 5.81
N ASP A 183 10.01 14.87 7.06
CA ASP A 183 11.27 15.44 7.53
C ASP A 183 12.48 14.72 6.93
N ALA A 184 12.38 13.40 6.68
CA ALA A 184 13.43 12.61 6.04
C ALA A 184 13.74 13.06 4.60
N ILE A 185 12.78 13.70 3.91
CA ILE A 185 12.94 14.15 2.52
C ILE A 185 12.94 15.69 2.37
N ALA A 186 12.65 16.43 3.44
CA ALA A 186 12.42 17.89 3.40
C ALA A 186 13.59 18.70 2.80
N HIS A 187 14.80 18.17 2.88
CA HIS A 187 16.03 18.81 2.37
C HIS A 187 16.64 18.06 1.18
N SER A 188 15.86 17.19 0.53
CA SER A 188 16.29 16.41 -0.62
C SER A 188 15.34 16.62 -1.79
N GLU A 189 15.80 16.37 -3.02
CA GLU A 189 14.95 16.35 -4.21
C GLU A 189 14.30 14.98 -4.44
N ARG A 190 14.26 14.11 -3.43
CA ARG A 190 13.75 12.75 -3.55
C ARG A 190 12.31 12.74 -4.02
N ASP A 191 12.02 11.86 -4.96
CA ASP A 191 10.69 11.62 -5.49
C ASP A 191 10.14 10.33 -4.91
N ILE A 192 9.20 10.45 -3.99
CA ILE A 192 8.59 9.31 -3.33
C ILE A 192 7.09 9.22 -3.63
N VAL A 193 6.56 7.99 -3.61
CA VAL A 193 5.13 7.70 -3.56
C VAL A 193 4.88 6.71 -2.42
N ILE A 194 3.86 6.98 -1.61
CA ILE A 194 3.47 6.10 -0.50
C ILE A 194 2.36 5.16 -0.96
N LEU A 195 2.51 3.86 -0.73
CA LEU A 195 1.45 2.87 -0.90
C LEU A 195 0.99 2.38 0.49
N ALA A 196 -0.26 2.67 0.86
CA ALA A 196 -0.91 2.03 2.00
C ALA A 196 -1.57 0.74 1.55
N SER A 197 -1.00 -0.37 1.95
CA SER A 197 -1.50 -1.70 1.63
C SER A 197 -2.58 -2.10 2.64
N SER A 198 -3.84 -2.15 2.21
CA SER A 198 -4.97 -2.44 3.10
C SER A 198 -6.16 -3.01 2.38
N ASP A 199 -6.69 -4.11 2.91
CA ASP A 199 -8.04 -4.56 2.64
C ASP A 199 -9.02 -3.89 3.62
N PHE A 200 -10.32 -3.89 3.29
CA PHE A 200 -11.39 -3.30 4.08
C PHE A 200 -12.14 -4.38 4.89
N THR A 201 -13.47 -4.29 5.03
CA THR A 201 -14.24 -5.23 5.84
C THR A 201 -14.01 -6.69 5.43
N HIS A 202 -13.85 -7.59 6.42
CA HIS A 202 -13.59 -9.01 6.22
C HIS A 202 -14.77 -9.86 6.67
N TYR A 203 -15.12 -10.83 5.81
CA TYR A 203 -16.04 -11.95 6.10
C TYR A 203 -17.45 -11.55 6.52
N GLU A 204 -17.94 -10.41 6.05
CA GLU A 204 -19.34 -10.00 6.19
C GLU A 204 -20.11 -10.18 4.87
N PRO A 205 -21.47 -10.23 4.91
CA PRO A 205 -22.28 -10.18 3.70
C PRO A 205 -21.99 -8.91 2.89
N HIS A 206 -22.04 -9.03 1.55
CA HIS A 206 -21.63 -7.97 0.61
C HIS A 206 -22.24 -6.60 0.94
N GLU A 207 -23.56 -6.51 1.16
CA GLU A 207 -24.22 -5.23 1.43
C GLU A 207 -23.79 -4.63 2.78
N SER A 208 -23.54 -5.48 3.79
CA SER A 208 -23.03 -5.04 5.10
C SER A 208 -21.62 -4.48 4.95
N ALA A 209 -20.71 -5.24 4.33
CA ALA A 209 -19.34 -4.81 4.07
C ALA A 209 -19.30 -3.49 3.31
N LYS A 210 -20.04 -3.41 2.18
CA LYS A 210 -20.12 -2.21 1.35
C LYS A 210 -20.63 -0.99 2.11
N SER A 211 -21.71 -1.15 2.91
CA SER A 211 -22.25 -0.04 3.70
C SER A 211 -21.27 0.51 4.73
N LYS A 212 -20.53 -0.38 5.42
CA LYS A 212 -19.49 -0.02 6.39
C LYS A 212 -18.30 0.65 5.72
N ASP A 213 -17.77 0.02 4.67
CA ASP A 213 -16.58 0.48 3.97
C ASP A 213 -16.78 1.86 3.34
N LEU A 214 -17.94 2.13 2.72
CA LEU A 214 -18.22 3.43 2.13
C LEU A 214 -18.27 4.56 3.17
N LYS A 215 -18.73 4.29 4.40
CA LYS A 215 -18.68 5.27 5.50
C LYS A 215 -17.22 5.55 5.95
N ALA A 216 -16.38 4.53 6.01
CA ALA A 216 -14.96 4.72 6.29
C ALA A 216 -14.26 5.49 5.15
N ILE A 217 -14.55 5.13 3.90
CA ILE A 217 -14.01 5.81 2.71
C ILE A 217 -14.41 7.29 2.69
N GLU A 218 -15.65 7.63 3.04
CA GLU A 218 -16.07 9.03 3.16
C GLU A 218 -15.13 9.84 4.07
N LYS A 219 -14.71 9.27 5.22
CA LYS A 219 -13.79 9.96 6.15
C LYS A 219 -12.36 10.01 5.64
N ILE A 220 -11.95 9.04 4.82
CA ILE A 220 -10.67 9.09 4.09
C ILE A 220 -10.69 10.23 3.07
N LEU A 221 -11.77 10.38 2.30
CA LEU A 221 -11.91 11.44 1.29
C LEU A 221 -12.00 12.85 1.91
N GLU A 222 -12.53 12.95 3.15
CA GLU A 222 -12.49 14.18 3.96
C GLU A 222 -11.09 14.49 4.51
N LEU A 223 -10.12 13.57 4.42
CA LEU A 223 -8.79 13.62 5.05
C LEU A 223 -8.87 13.84 6.58
N ASP A 224 -9.93 13.35 7.22
CA ASP A 224 -10.13 13.45 8.66
C ASP A 224 -9.71 12.15 9.36
N THR A 225 -8.44 12.09 9.72
CA THR A 225 -7.80 10.92 10.34
C THR A 225 -8.50 10.47 11.63
N ARG A 226 -8.94 11.40 12.46
CA ARG A 226 -9.61 11.05 13.72
C ARG A 226 -11.02 10.54 13.50
N LYS A 227 -11.79 11.13 12.59
CA LYS A 227 -13.11 10.61 12.23
C LYS A 227 -13.01 9.24 11.55
N PHE A 228 -12.02 9.05 10.68
CA PHE A 228 -11.77 7.74 10.06
C PHE A 228 -11.48 6.67 11.13
N TYR A 229 -10.59 6.96 12.06
CA TYR A 229 -10.28 6.03 13.16
C TYR A 229 -11.49 5.74 14.06
N ASN A 230 -12.28 6.77 14.38
CA ASN A 230 -13.47 6.62 15.21
C ASN A 230 -14.57 5.79 14.55
N ILE A 231 -14.89 6.04 13.26
CA ILE A 231 -15.92 5.30 12.54
C ILE A 231 -15.57 3.81 12.38
N ILE A 232 -14.29 3.46 12.24
CA ILE A 232 -13.82 2.07 12.25
C ILE A 232 -14.21 1.38 13.56
N LYS A 233 -13.98 2.03 14.69
CA LYS A 233 -14.30 1.49 16.01
C LYS A 233 -15.80 1.43 16.26
N GLU A 234 -16.52 2.52 15.96
CA GLU A 234 -17.97 2.61 16.17
C GLU A 234 -18.75 1.54 15.39
N LEU A 235 -18.38 1.28 14.15
CA LEU A 235 -19.04 0.32 13.30
C LEU A 235 -18.38 -1.07 13.29
N ASN A 236 -17.31 -1.24 14.07
CA ASN A 236 -16.49 -2.45 14.10
C ASN A 236 -16.09 -2.90 12.67
N ILE A 237 -15.46 -1.99 11.92
CA ILE A 237 -15.02 -2.25 10.56
C ILE A 237 -13.66 -2.93 10.61
N SER A 238 -13.54 -4.12 10.01
CA SER A 238 -12.33 -4.93 10.06
C SER A 238 -11.30 -4.56 8.98
N ILE A 239 -10.98 -3.27 8.84
CA ILE A 239 -9.90 -2.79 7.96
C ILE A 239 -8.57 -3.25 8.57
N CYS A 240 -7.73 -3.94 7.78
CA CYS A 240 -6.48 -4.50 8.30
C CYS A 240 -5.35 -3.46 8.38
N GLY A 241 -5.30 -2.48 7.47
CA GLY A 241 -4.22 -1.49 7.38
C GLY A 241 -4.65 -0.02 7.59
N PRO A 242 -5.47 0.32 8.62
CA PRO A 242 -5.90 1.70 8.82
C PRO A 242 -4.73 2.66 9.13
N GLY A 243 -3.65 2.15 9.73
CA GLY A 243 -2.46 2.92 10.05
C GLY A 243 -1.80 3.51 8.82
N GLY A 244 -1.53 2.68 7.80
CA GLY A 244 -0.95 3.13 6.53
C GLY A 244 -1.83 4.15 5.81
N ILE A 245 -3.15 3.96 5.83
CA ILE A 245 -4.11 4.92 5.27
C ILE A 245 -4.02 6.27 6.00
N MET A 246 -4.00 6.27 7.33
CA MET A 246 -3.85 7.49 8.13
C MET A 246 -2.51 8.19 7.87
N VAL A 247 -1.41 7.45 7.68
CA VAL A 247 -0.11 8.02 7.32
C VAL A 247 -0.19 8.82 6.02
N ILE A 248 -0.78 8.25 4.95
CA ILE A 248 -0.91 8.98 3.67
C ILE A 248 -1.81 10.21 3.82
N MET A 249 -2.91 10.12 4.58
CA MET A 249 -3.79 11.26 4.85
C MET A 249 -3.01 12.42 5.49
N GLU A 250 -2.24 12.15 6.55
CA GLU A 250 -1.46 13.15 7.27
C GLU A 250 -0.30 13.69 6.42
N TYR A 251 0.40 12.79 5.71
CA TYR A 251 1.48 13.18 4.80
C TYR A 251 0.97 14.10 3.67
N THR A 252 -0.16 13.77 3.05
CA THR A 252 -0.75 14.59 1.97
C THR A 252 -1.15 15.97 2.47
N LYS A 253 -1.75 16.07 3.66
CA LYS A 253 -2.04 17.36 4.31
C LYS A 253 -0.78 18.16 4.59
N LYS A 254 0.29 17.50 5.02
CA LYS A 254 1.57 18.17 5.30
C LYS A 254 2.22 18.71 4.03
N VAL A 255 2.11 18.00 2.90
CA VAL A 255 2.66 18.42 1.61
C VAL A 255 1.85 19.55 0.96
N TYR A 256 0.52 19.44 0.97
CA TYR A 256 -0.37 20.32 0.18
C TYR A 256 -1.24 21.28 1.01
N GLY A 257 -1.26 21.16 2.33
CA GLY A 257 -2.11 21.98 3.19
C GLY A 257 -3.59 21.90 2.79
N ASP A 258 -4.23 23.04 2.61
CA ASP A 258 -5.65 23.15 2.21
C ASP A 258 -5.93 22.66 0.77
N ASN A 259 -4.89 22.44 -0.03
CA ASN A 259 -5.01 21.88 -1.37
C ASN A 259 -4.93 20.34 -1.42
N ALA A 260 -4.75 19.70 -0.27
CA ALA A 260 -4.74 18.24 -0.15
C ALA A 260 -6.10 17.65 -0.54
N LYS A 261 -6.07 16.57 -1.31
CA LYS A 261 -7.26 15.88 -1.82
C LYS A 261 -7.08 14.38 -1.79
N ALA A 262 -8.21 13.68 -1.71
CA ALA A 262 -8.29 12.25 -1.95
C ALA A 262 -9.45 11.94 -2.88
N GLU A 263 -9.30 10.90 -3.71
CA GLU A 263 -10.36 10.41 -4.59
C GLU A 263 -10.46 8.89 -4.57
N LEU A 264 -11.68 8.37 -4.55
CA LEU A 264 -11.96 6.95 -4.71
C LEU A 264 -11.88 6.59 -6.19
N LEU A 265 -10.88 5.80 -6.57
CA LEU A 265 -10.73 5.31 -7.94
C LEU A 265 -11.66 4.11 -8.21
N LYS A 266 -11.74 3.19 -7.23
CA LYS A 266 -12.59 2.00 -7.27
C LYS A 266 -12.86 1.44 -5.88
N TYR A 267 -14.09 0.97 -5.68
CA TYR A 267 -14.47 0.06 -4.61
C TYR A 267 -15.16 -1.17 -5.21
N ALA A 268 -14.82 -2.34 -4.71
CA ALA A 268 -15.52 -3.59 -4.97
C ALA A 268 -15.26 -4.57 -3.81
N THR A 269 -15.92 -5.73 -3.84
CA THR A 269 -15.65 -6.81 -2.88
C THR A 269 -15.18 -8.07 -3.60
N SER A 270 -14.66 -9.03 -2.84
CA SER A 270 -14.37 -10.36 -3.37
C SER A 270 -15.60 -11.04 -3.98
N GLY A 271 -16.81 -10.66 -3.56
CA GLY A 271 -18.07 -11.14 -4.14
C GLY A 271 -18.31 -10.65 -5.58
N ASP A 272 -17.75 -9.50 -5.95
CA ASP A 272 -17.85 -8.98 -7.32
C ASP A 272 -16.89 -9.69 -8.29
N THR A 273 -15.78 -10.23 -7.76
CA THR A 273 -14.81 -11.00 -8.56
C THR A 273 -15.04 -12.51 -8.53
N SER A 274 -15.54 -13.07 -7.43
CA SER A 274 -15.76 -14.53 -7.27
C SER A 274 -17.21 -14.98 -7.46
N GLY A 275 -18.18 -14.05 -7.39
CA GLY A 275 -19.60 -14.34 -7.40
C GLY A 275 -20.21 -14.71 -6.04
N ASN A 276 -19.40 -15.04 -5.02
CA ASN A 276 -19.91 -15.36 -3.69
C ASN A 276 -20.04 -14.10 -2.83
N LYS A 277 -21.30 -13.74 -2.53
CA LYS A 277 -21.66 -12.53 -1.77
C LYS A 277 -22.04 -12.78 -0.31
N ALA A 278 -21.96 -14.02 0.16
CA ALA A 278 -22.38 -14.37 1.52
C ALA A 278 -21.36 -13.91 2.59
N ALA A 279 -20.07 -13.98 2.28
CA ALA A 279 -18.99 -13.51 3.14
C ALA A 279 -17.87 -12.98 2.23
N VAL A 280 -17.65 -11.67 2.26
CA VAL A 280 -16.72 -11.00 1.34
C VAL A 280 -15.61 -10.27 2.07
N VAL A 281 -14.58 -9.89 1.32
CA VAL A 281 -13.58 -8.92 1.72
C VAL A 281 -13.76 -7.68 0.84
N GLY A 282 -13.77 -6.49 1.46
CA GLY A 282 -13.87 -5.22 0.77
C GLY A 282 -12.51 -4.75 0.26
N TYR A 283 -12.47 -4.14 -0.92
CA TYR A 283 -11.27 -3.61 -1.57
C TYR A 283 -11.51 -2.20 -2.05
N ALA A 284 -10.55 -1.30 -1.82
CA ALA A 284 -10.58 0.05 -2.35
C ALA A 284 -9.24 0.45 -2.96
N SER A 285 -9.32 1.16 -4.07
CA SER A 285 -8.23 1.93 -4.67
C SER A 285 -8.53 3.40 -4.44
N ILE A 286 -7.68 4.11 -3.70
CA ILE A 286 -7.87 5.52 -3.34
C ILE A 286 -6.57 6.27 -3.66
N ARG A 287 -6.68 7.40 -4.34
CA ARG A 287 -5.58 8.30 -4.67
C ARG A 287 -5.54 9.47 -3.71
N PHE A 288 -4.35 9.88 -3.29
CA PHE A 288 -4.07 11.10 -2.53
C PHE A 288 -3.18 12.02 -3.35
N TYR A 289 -3.55 13.30 -3.44
CA TYR A 289 -2.90 14.27 -4.32
C TYR A 289 -3.16 15.70 -3.87
N GLY A 290 -2.54 16.68 -4.54
CA GLY A 290 -2.83 18.09 -4.37
C GLY A 290 -2.88 18.83 -5.70
N LYS A 291 -3.47 20.01 -5.72
CA LYS A 291 -3.51 20.93 -6.86
C LYS A 291 -2.99 22.28 -6.47
#